data_5924e83a2dc53c61a1dc9d702c0429c6
#
_entry.id   5924e83a2dc53c61a1dc9d702c0429c6
#
_cell.length_a   1.000
_cell.length_b   1.000
_cell.length_c   1.000
_cell.angle_alpha   90.00
_cell.angle_beta   90.00
_cell.angle_gamma   90.00
#
_symmetry.space_group_name_H-M   'P 1'
#
loop_
_entity.id
_entity.type
_entity.pdbx_description
1 polymer ?
#
loop_
_entity_poly.entity_id
_entity_poly.type
_entity_poly.pdbx_seq_one_letter_code
_entity_poly.pdbx_strand_id
1 'polypeptide(L)'
;MLSAFNKIMSYDTTNRIVYNSLCKEIKKGKGVLPFVGAGLSAFAYDTWEQLLIKLSSDLSSKDRKSVQKAVKDGDYFTASDLLCEKYGETLFYNELRDVFSEDKIDDDEIKKSTAYLIPQLCHGDCITTNFDRVLEHACRLNNIVPDRAIPTNTNQLNEYLRNDNKKSALVFKIHGDILSNKDDIIVTGKSYDEHYGIDTPLRKQLTRWIDSRKLLFLGARLKQDRTVDIIKERMEEGMFNYTIYGCKQSDIPMLKQHFETLNTMAIFYDSSDHGNLKTILSKLIKDIES
;
A
#
# COMPACT_ATOMS: atom_id res chain seq x y z
N MET A 1 -4.42 11.24 24.54
CA MET A 1 -4.90 11.02 23.15
C MET A 1 -5.40 12.31 22.49
N LEU A 2 -6.36 13.08 23.07
CA LEU A 2 -6.86 14.33 22.47
C LEU A 2 -5.80 15.41 22.24
N SER A 3 -4.82 15.59 23.16
CA SER A 3 -3.76 16.59 22.98
C SER A 3 -2.79 16.21 21.83
N ALA A 4 -2.40 14.93 21.72
CA ALA A 4 -1.54 14.44 20.63
C ALA A 4 -2.23 14.59 19.27
N PHE A 5 -3.50 14.18 19.15
CA PHE A 5 -4.27 14.35 17.93
C PHE A 5 -4.40 15.83 17.53
N ASN A 6 -4.67 16.74 18.47
CA ASN A 6 -4.76 18.17 18.18
C ASN A 6 -3.42 18.75 17.70
N LYS A 7 -2.29 18.30 18.27
CA LYS A 7 -0.96 18.67 17.80
C LYS A 7 -0.74 18.22 16.35
N ILE A 8 -1.15 17.00 15.99
CA ILE A 8 -1.07 16.53 14.60
C ILE A 8 -1.97 17.36 13.68
N MET A 9 -3.19 17.67 14.11
CA MET A 9 -4.11 18.49 13.30
C MET A 9 -3.62 19.93 13.09
N SER A 10 -2.74 20.44 13.95
CA SER A 10 -2.09 21.76 13.77
C SER A 10 -0.78 21.70 12.97
N TYR A 11 -0.33 20.52 12.56
CA TYR A 11 0.90 20.36 11.77
C TYR A 11 0.77 20.99 10.36
N ASP A 12 -0.42 20.94 9.77
CA ASP A 12 -0.80 21.69 8.58
C ASP A 12 -2.21 22.28 8.73
N THR A 13 -2.42 23.46 8.15
CA THR A 13 -3.69 24.22 8.26
C THR A 13 -4.89 23.50 7.64
N THR A 14 -4.67 22.62 6.67
CA THR A 14 -5.73 21.86 5.98
C THR A 14 -6.07 20.54 6.64
N ASN A 15 -5.23 20.02 7.56
CA ASN A 15 -5.39 18.70 8.15
C ASN A 15 -6.77 18.45 8.73
N ARG A 16 -7.32 19.40 9.50
CA ARG A 16 -8.63 19.22 10.14
C ARG A 16 -9.77 19.18 9.12
N ILE A 17 -9.69 19.97 8.07
CA ILE A 17 -10.69 19.98 6.99
C ILE A 17 -10.67 18.64 6.26
N VAL A 18 -9.48 18.15 5.91
CA VAL A 18 -9.31 16.86 5.23
C VAL A 18 -9.75 15.70 6.13
N TYR A 19 -9.40 15.72 7.41
CA TYR A 19 -9.83 14.72 8.39
C TYR A 19 -11.36 14.63 8.49
N ASN A 20 -12.04 15.77 8.63
CA ASN A 20 -13.50 15.79 8.72
C ASN A 20 -14.16 15.31 7.42
N SER A 21 -13.58 15.65 6.26
CA SER A 21 -14.02 15.14 4.97
C SER A 21 -13.89 13.62 4.88
N LEU A 22 -12.74 13.09 5.28
CA LEU A 22 -12.49 11.64 5.31
C LEU A 22 -13.48 10.89 6.22
N CYS A 23 -13.69 11.38 7.45
CA CYS A 23 -14.69 10.80 8.37
C CYS A 23 -16.08 10.74 7.72
N LYS A 24 -16.50 11.83 7.08
CA LYS A 24 -17.80 11.89 6.40
C LYS A 24 -17.91 10.90 5.25
N GLU A 25 -16.84 10.72 4.47
CA GLU A 25 -16.86 9.77 3.36
C GLU A 25 -16.90 8.31 3.85
N ILE A 26 -16.15 7.97 4.89
CA ILE A 26 -16.17 6.60 5.47
C ILE A 26 -17.55 6.29 6.05
N LYS A 27 -18.19 7.24 6.77
CA LYS A 27 -19.53 7.07 7.32
C LYS A 27 -20.62 6.82 6.27
N LYS A 28 -20.39 7.19 5.02
CA LYS A 28 -21.31 6.84 3.91
C LYS A 28 -21.29 5.35 3.54
N GLY A 29 -20.51 4.53 4.25
CA GLY A 29 -20.36 3.11 3.97
C GLY A 29 -19.27 2.83 2.93
N LYS A 30 -19.51 1.97 1.95
CA LYS A 30 -18.48 1.49 0.98
C LYS A 30 -17.73 2.58 0.17
N GLY A 31 -17.73 3.84 0.63
CA GLY A 31 -17.20 5.00 -0.12
C GLY A 31 -15.67 5.13 -0.16
N VAL A 32 -14.94 4.57 0.80
CA VAL A 32 -13.47 4.70 0.91
C VAL A 32 -12.83 3.33 1.07
N LEU A 33 -11.74 3.07 0.36
CA LEU A 33 -11.00 1.80 0.40
C LEU A 33 -9.53 2.07 0.77
N PRO A 34 -8.99 1.45 1.83
CA PRO A 34 -7.57 1.52 2.14
C PRO A 34 -6.70 0.96 0.99
N PHE A 35 -5.70 1.75 0.60
CA PHE A 35 -4.62 1.34 -0.28
C PHE A 35 -3.32 1.32 0.52
N VAL A 36 -2.82 0.12 0.79
CA VAL A 36 -1.74 -0.10 1.75
C VAL A 36 -0.42 -0.38 1.04
N GLY A 37 0.61 0.40 1.39
CA GLY A 37 1.97 0.20 0.91
C GLY A 37 2.92 -0.36 1.97
N ALA A 38 4.16 -0.61 1.59
CA ALA A 38 5.20 -1.25 2.39
C ALA A 38 5.50 -0.56 3.73
N GLY A 39 5.20 0.72 3.86
CA GLY A 39 5.38 1.46 5.12
C GLY A 39 4.59 0.89 6.30
N LEU A 40 3.49 0.16 6.06
CA LEU A 40 2.73 -0.48 7.13
C LEU A 40 3.33 -1.82 7.60
N SER A 41 4.19 -2.43 6.81
CA SER A 41 4.92 -3.67 7.16
C SER A 41 6.37 -3.40 7.57
N ALA A 42 6.80 -2.13 7.64
CA ALA A 42 8.19 -1.76 7.90
C ALA A 42 8.73 -2.15 9.30
N PHE A 43 7.85 -2.57 10.22
CA PHE A 43 8.25 -3.14 11.50
C PHE A 43 8.73 -4.59 11.39
N ALA A 44 8.32 -5.32 10.35
CA ALA A 44 8.67 -6.73 10.13
C ALA A 44 9.63 -6.92 8.95
N TYR A 45 9.57 -6.07 7.94
CA TYR A 45 10.30 -6.22 6.68
C TYR A 45 10.99 -4.94 6.24
N ASP A 46 12.11 -5.10 5.54
CA ASP A 46 12.77 -4.00 4.85
C ASP A 46 11.81 -3.35 3.81
N THR A 47 11.96 -2.04 3.60
CA THR A 47 11.29 -1.39 2.48
C THR A 47 11.84 -1.90 1.16
N TRP A 48 11.09 -1.76 0.08
CA TRP A 48 11.52 -2.23 -1.24
C TRP A 48 12.90 -1.70 -1.66
N GLU A 49 13.15 -0.42 -1.40
CA GLU A 49 14.44 0.21 -1.65
C GLU A 49 15.59 -0.46 -0.86
N GLN A 50 15.38 -0.67 0.45
CA GLN A 50 16.37 -1.33 1.32
C GLN A 50 16.63 -2.77 0.88
N LEU A 51 15.58 -3.49 0.50
CA LEU A 51 15.66 -4.86 0.02
C LEU A 51 16.50 -4.96 -1.27
N LEU A 52 16.22 -4.15 -2.28
CA LEU A 52 16.98 -4.16 -3.54
C LEU A 52 18.47 -3.85 -3.33
N ILE A 53 18.77 -2.89 -2.45
CA ILE A 53 20.15 -2.58 -2.07
C ILE A 53 20.81 -3.78 -1.38
N LYS A 54 20.13 -4.40 -0.44
CA LYS A 54 20.61 -5.57 0.30
C LYS A 54 20.91 -6.75 -0.64
N LEU A 55 19.96 -7.10 -1.51
CA LEU A 55 20.16 -8.14 -2.51
C LEU A 55 21.32 -7.83 -3.46
N SER A 56 21.62 -6.56 -3.74
CA SER A 56 22.77 -6.22 -4.58
C SER A 56 24.12 -6.47 -3.92
N SER A 57 24.19 -6.76 -2.61
CA SER A 57 25.45 -6.87 -1.84
C SER A 57 26.36 -7.98 -2.35
N ASP A 58 25.79 -9.07 -2.83
CA ASP A 58 26.52 -10.26 -3.28
C ASP A 58 26.93 -10.23 -4.75
N LEU A 59 26.51 -9.19 -5.48
CA LEU A 59 26.87 -8.96 -6.88
C LEU A 59 28.28 -8.41 -7.04
N SER A 60 28.82 -8.52 -8.26
CA SER A 60 30.06 -7.85 -8.63
C SER A 60 30.00 -6.34 -8.33
N SER A 61 31.14 -5.69 -8.08
CA SER A 61 31.19 -4.25 -7.81
C SER A 61 30.55 -3.39 -8.91
N LYS A 62 30.63 -3.84 -10.17
CA LYS A 62 30.01 -3.17 -11.33
C LYS A 62 28.48 -3.31 -11.29
N ASP A 63 27.96 -4.53 -11.13
CA ASP A 63 26.53 -4.80 -11.15
C ASP A 63 25.85 -4.15 -9.95
N ARG A 64 26.48 -4.24 -8.75
CA ARG A 64 26.01 -3.55 -7.53
C ARG A 64 25.84 -2.05 -7.76
N LYS A 65 26.81 -1.38 -8.36
CA LYS A 65 26.71 0.06 -8.67
C LYS A 65 25.56 0.37 -9.61
N SER A 66 25.28 -0.50 -10.58
CA SER A 66 24.16 -0.35 -11.51
C SER A 66 22.82 -0.44 -10.79
N VAL A 67 22.63 -1.44 -9.92
CA VAL A 67 21.42 -1.59 -9.09
C VAL A 67 21.26 -0.39 -8.15
N GLN A 68 22.33 0.00 -7.44
CA GLN A 68 22.28 1.15 -6.51
C GLN A 68 21.94 2.46 -7.22
N LYS A 69 22.43 2.65 -8.46
CA LYS A 69 22.08 3.80 -9.28
C LYS A 69 20.59 3.79 -9.63
N ALA A 70 20.07 2.69 -10.15
CA ALA A 70 18.64 2.55 -10.49
C ALA A 70 17.76 2.82 -9.25
N VAL A 71 18.10 2.26 -8.09
CA VAL A 71 17.39 2.50 -6.82
C VAL A 71 17.42 3.99 -6.44
N LYS A 72 18.58 4.63 -6.54
CA LYS A 72 18.75 6.07 -6.25
C LYS A 72 17.90 6.96 -7.18
N ASP A 73 17.81 6.57 -8.45
CA ASP A 73 17.03 7.27 -9.46
C ASP A 73 15.51 6.99 -9.30
N GLY A 74 15.13 6.08 -8.39
CA GLY A 74 13.75 5.66 -8.13
C GLY A 74 13.21 4.64 -9.15
N ASP A 75 14.07 4.14 -10.03
CA ASP A 75 13.74 3.12 -11.03
C ASP A 75 13.90 1.71 -10.44
N TYR A 76 12.93 1.34 -9.63
CA TYR A 76 12.93 0.04 -8.94
C TYR A 76 12.71 -1.14 -9.90
N PHE A 77 12.07 -0.91 -11.06
CA PHE A 77 11.87 -1.95 -12.07
C PHE A 77 13.20 -2.36 -12.68
N THR A 78 13.96 -1.39 -13.16
CA THR A 78 15.32 -1.65 -13.68
C THR A 78 16.22 -2.31 -12.63
N ALA A 79 16.13 -1.88 -11.36
CA ALA A 79 16.89 -2.51 -10.29
C ALA A 79 16.50 -3.99 -10.08
N SER A 80 15.21 -4.30 -10.12
CA SER A 80 14.69 -5.69 -10.00
C SER A 80 15.07 -6.53 -11.21
N ASP A 81 14.97 -5.99 -12.42
CA ASP A 81 15.36 -6.69 -13.66
C ASP A 81 16.85 -7.06 -13.63
N LEU A 82 17.72 -6.12 -13.21
CA LEU A 82 19.15 -6.37 -13.05
C LEU A 82 19.43 -7.48 -12.03
N LEU A 83 18.76 -7.47 -10.88
CA LEU A 83 18.89 -8.51 -9.87
C LEU A 83 18.41 -9.85 -10.40
N CYS A 84 17.24 -9.89 -11.03
CA CYS A 84 16.67 -11.11 -11.61
C CYS A 84 17.59 -11.70 -12.71
N GLU A 85 18.18 -10.86 -13.57
CA GLU A 85 19.16 -11.29 -14.56
C GLU A 85 20.41 -11.89 -13.94
N LYS A 86 20.94 -11.28 -12.87
CA LYS A 86 22.22 -11.70 -12.26
C LYS A 86 22.09 -12.91 -11.36
N TYR A 87 21.01 -13.01 -10.63
CA TYR A 87 20.74 -14.20 -9.78
C TYR A 87 20.20 -15.38 -10.59
N GLY A 88 19.55 -15.10 -11.73
CA GLY A 88 18.64 -16.02 -12.39
C GLY A 88 17.27 -16.04 -11.68
N GLU A 89 16.24 -16.22 -12.48
CA GLU A 89 14.85 -16.08 -12.05
C GLU A 89 14.52 -16.89 -10.78
N THR A 90 14.86 -18.18 -10.79
CA THR A 90 14.55 -19.09 -9.66
C THR A 90 15.17 -18.64 -8.35
N LEU A 91 16.44 -18.27 -8.35
CA LEU A 91 17.12 -17.85 -7.13
C LEU A 91 16.60 -16.49 -6.67
N PHE A 92 16.37 -15.54 -7.57
CA PHE A 92 15.81 -14.24 -7.22
C PHE A 92 14.46 -14.35 -6.50
N TYR A 93 13.53 -15.16 -7.02
CA TYR A 93 12.24 -15.35 -6.35
C TYR A 93 12.35 -16.14 -5.03
N ASN A 94 13.31 -17.05 -4.88
CA ASN A 94 13.56 -17.71 -3.60
C ASN A 94 14.09 -16.72 -2.55
N GLU A 95 15.03 -15.85 -2.92
CA GLU A 95 15.50 -14.77 -2.03
C GLU A 95 14.35 -13.86 -1.57
N LEU A 96 13.44 -13.51 -2.48
CA LEU A 96 12.25 -12.74 -2.09
C LEU A 96 11.36 -13.50 -1.11
N ARG A 97 11.15 -14.82 -1.30
CA ARG A 97 10.36 -15.64 -0.36
C ARG A 97 11.01 -15.72 1.01
N ASP A 98 12.32 -15.88 1.07
CA ASP A 98 13.06 -15.91 2.33
C ASP A 98 12.99 -14.57 3.07
N VAL A 99 13.00 -13.46 2.32
CA VAL A 99 12.86 -12.12 2.92
C VAL A 99 11.47 -11.90 3.49
N PHE A 100 10.42 -12.27 2.76
CA PHE A 100 9.02 -12.06 3.16
C PHE A 100 8.38 -13.29 3.84
N SER A 101 9.18 -14.15 4.42
CA SER A 101 8.71 -15.34 5.14
C SER A 101 7.79 -14.99 6.30
N GLU A 102 6.70 -15.76 6.48
CA GLU A 102 5.70 -15.53 7.53
C GLU A 102 6.25 -15.73 8.96
N ASP A 103 7.32 -16.50 9.13
CA ASP A 103 7.97 -16.71 10.44
C ASP A 103 8.59 -15.44 11.05
N LYS A 104 8.74 -14.39 10.25
CA LYS A 104 9.16 -13.04 10.71
C LYS A 104 8.02 -12.21 11.25
N ILE A 105 6.79 -12.67 11.12
CA ILE A 105 5.61 -11.94 11.59
C ILE A 105 5.37 -12.28 13.05
N ASP A 106 5.47 -11.27 13.92
CA ASP A 106 5.11 -11.37 15.33
C ASP A 106 3.74 -10.71 15.55
N ASP A 107 2.77 -11.48 16.02
CA ASP A 107 1.42 -11.03 16.28
C ASP A 107 1.35 -9.91 17.34
N ASP A 108 2.27 -9.88 18.30
CA ASP A 108 2.31 -8.81 19.31
C ASP A 108 2.89 -7.52 18.72
N GLU A 109 3.82 -7.60 17.78
CA GLU A 109 4.28 -6.43 17.04
C GLU A 109 3.19 -5.92 16.09
N ILE A 110 2.42 -6.79 15.44
CA ILE A 110 1.24 -6.37 14.67
C ILE A 110 0.27 -5.58 15.53
N LYS A 111 -0.12 -6.09 16.71
CA LYS A 111 -1.05 -5.38 17.63
C LYS A 111 -0.55 -4.01 18.04
N LYS A 112 0.78 -3.84 18.13
CA LYS A 112 1.40 -2.53 18.41
C LYS A 112 1.47 -1.63 17.20
N SER A 113 1.48 -2.20 15.97
CA SER A 113 1.64 -1.48 14.71
C SER A 113 0.36 -0.78 14.24
N THR A 114 0.48 0.04 13.21
CA THR A 114 -0.65 0.66 12.51
C THR A 114 -1.42 -0.35 11.67
N ALA A 115 -0.77 -1.42 11.19
CA ALA A 115 -1.39 -2.45 10.38
C ALA A 115 -2.58 -3.12 11.10
N TYR A 116 -2.52 -3.25 12.44
CA TYR A 116 -3.61 -3.79 13.25
C TYR A 116 -4.93 -3.04 13.13
N LEU A 117 -4.88 -1.75 12.79
CA LEU A 117 -6.05 -0.89 12.66
C LEU A 117 -6.72 -0.97 11.28
N ILE A 118 -6.04 -1.49 10.27
CA ILE A 118 -6.56 -1.53 8.89
C ILE A 118 -7.84 -2.37 8.78
N PRO A 119 -7.93 -3.58 9.37
CA PRO A 119 -9.15 -4.38 9.34
C PRO A 119 -10.37 -3.73 10.00
N GLN A 120 -10.15 -2.76 10.88
CA GLN A 120 -11.22 -2.00 11.55
C GLN A 120 -11.78 -0.88 10.65
N LEU A 121 -11.11 -0.59 9.53
CA LEU A 121 -11.60 0.29 8.50
C LEU A 121 -12.31 -0.52 7.40
N CYS A 122 -13.41 0.01 6.86
CA CYS A 122 -14.08 -0.54 5.67
C CYS A 122 -14.35 -2.06 5.74
N HIS A 123 -14.60 -2.60 6.94
CA HIS A 123 -14.81 -4.04 7.20
C HIS A 123 -13.60 -4.91 6.80
N GLY A 124 -12.41 -4.34 6.74
CA GLY A 124 -11.16 -5.03 6.43
C GLY A 124 -10.81 -5.14 4.94
N ASP A 125 -11.69 -4.69 4.05
CA ASP A 125 -11.38 -4.64 2.60
C ASP A 125 -10.23 -3.66 2.36
N CYS A 126 -9.23 -4.08 1.58
CA CYS A 126 -8.12 -3.21 1.19
C CYS A 126 -7.45 -3.66 -0.12
N ILE A 127 -6.77 -2.72 -0.78
CA ILE A 127 -5.79 -2.99 -1.84
C ILE A 127 -4.39 -2.88 -1.23
N THR A 128 -3.46 -3.73 -1.66
CA THR A 128 -2.07 -3.62 -1.24
C THR A 128 -1.09 -3.97 -2.35
N THR A 129 0.04 -3.25 -2.36
CA THR A 129 1.22 -3.60 -3.16
C THR A 129 2.17 -4.55 -2.43
N ASN A 130 1.89 -4.87 -1.16
CA ASN A 130 2.77 -5.66 -0.33
C ASN A 130 2.69 -7.16 -0.67
N PHE A 131 3.84 -7.81 -0.74
CA PHE A 131 3.94 -9.26 -0.95
C PHE A 131 3.72 -10.06 0.34
N ASP A 132 4.05 -9.44 1.50
CA ASP A 132 3.95 -10.05 2.82
C ASP A 132 2.50 -10.33 3.25
N ARG A 133 2.32 -10.99 4.40
CA ARG A 133 1.01 -11.36 4.94
C ARG A 133 0.64 -10.65 6.24
N VAL A 134 1.24 -9.50 6.51
CA VAL A 134 0.93 -8.71 7.71
C VAL A 134 -0.54 -8.34 7.80
N LEU A 135 -1.18 -7.97 6.67
CA LEU A 135 -2.59 -7.59 6.64
C LEU A 135 -3.52 -8.77 6.92
N GLU A 136 -3.20 -9.96 6.40
CA GLU A 136 -3.95 -11.17 6.68
C GLU A 136 -3.85 -11.58 8.16
N HIS A 137 -2.66 -11.46 8.77
CA HIS A 137 -2.50 -11.64 10.21
C HIS A 137 -3.28 -10.59 11.00
N ALA A 138 -3.22 -9.32 10.62
CA ALA A 138 -4.00 -8.26 11.25
C ALA A 138 -5.52 -8.54 11.17
N CYS A 139 -6.03 -9.07 10.05
CA CYS A 139 -7.42 -9.51 9.94
C CYS A 139 -7.76 -10.60 10.96
N ARG A 140 -6.96 -11.68 11.02
CA ARG A 140 -7.18 -12.78 11.96
C ARG A 140 -7.17 -12.31 13.41
N LEU A 141 -6.26 -11.40 13.77
CA LEU A 141 -6.16 -10.81 15.11
C LEU A 141 -7.38 -9.92 15.47
N ASN A 142 -8.12 -9.44 14.46
CA ASN A 142 -9.39 -8.73 14.62
C ASN A 142 -10.61 -9.65 14.46
N ASN A 143 -10.43 -10.99 14.47
CA ASN A 143 -11.49 -12.00 14.26
C ASN A 143 -12.19 -11.86 12.89
N ILE A 144 -11.49 -11.39 11.88
CA ILE A 144 -11.96 -11.26 10.50
C ILE A 144 -11.24 -12.32 9.66
N VAL A 145 -12.00 -13.08 8.88
CA VAL A 145 -11.43 -14.06 7.93
C VAL A 145 -10.91 -13.31 6.71
N PRO A 146 -9.60 -13.36 6.40
CA PRO A 146 -9.08 -12.71 5.20
C PRO A 146 -9.28 -13.59 3.96
N ASP A 147 -9.95 -13.05 2.95
CA ASP A 147 -9.92 -13.57 1.58
C ASP A 147 -8.83 -12.83 0.80
N ARG A 148 -8.14 -13.54 -0.09
CA ARG A 148 -7.07 -12.98 -0.90
C ARG A 148 -7.44 -13.01 -2.37
N ALA A 149 -7.26 -11.89 -3.05
CA ALA A 149 -7.22 -11.85 -4.52
C ALA A 149 -5.82 -11.47 -4.98
N ILE A 150 -5.36 -12.13 -6.04
CA ILE A 150 -4.07 -11.90 -6.69
C ILE A 150 -4.29 -11.60 -8.18
N PRO A 151 -3.32 -11.02 -8.90
CA PRO A 151 -3.48 -10.57 -10.27
C PRO A 151 -4.01 -11.62 -11.25
N THR A 152 -3.61 -12.87 -11.10
CA THR A 152 -3.99 -13.98 -12.00
C THR A 152 -5.30 -14.65 -11.62
N ASN A 153 -5.78 -14.46 -10.38
CA ASN A 153 -7.05 -15.03 -9.91
C ASN A 153 -8.12 -13.97 -9.69
N THR A 154 -8.60 -13.38 -10.78
CA THR A 154 -9.65 -12.36 -10.76
C THR A 154 -11.05 -12.93 -10.57
N ASN A 155 -11.27 -14.25 -10.68
CA ASN A 155 -12.56 -14.87 -10.43
C ASN A 155 -12.96 -14.73 -8.95
N GLN A 156 -12.03 -14.94 -8.03
CA GLN A 156 -12.26 -14.72 -6.59
C GLN A 156 -12.72 -13.28 -6.31
N LEU A 157 -12.13 -12.31 -7.00
CA LEU A 157 -12.51 -10.92 -6.88
C LEU A 157 -13.94 -10.68 -7.39
N ASN A 158 -14.32 -11.28 -8.53
CA ASN A 158 -15.66 -11.15 -9.08
C ASN A 158 -16.72 -11.81 -8.17
N GLU A 159 -16.42 -12.97 -7.60
CA GLU A 159 -17.28 -13.65 -6.63
C GLU A 159 -17.45 -12.82 -5.36
N TYR A 160 -16.34 -12.27 -4.87
CA TYR A 160 -16.36 -11.41 -3.71
C TYR A 160 -17.21 -10.15 -3.93
N LEU A 161 -17.09 -9.49 -5.09
CA LEU A 161 -17.88 -8.29 -5.40
C LEU A 161 -19.37 -8.55 -5.57
N ARG A 162 -19.78 -9.78 -5.90
CA ARG A 162 -21.20 -10.19 -6.07
C ARG A 162 -21.87 -10.58 -4.76
N ASN A 163 -21.09 -10.91 -3.73
CA ASN A 163 -21.65 -11.42 -2.47
C ASN A 163 -21.86 -10.27 -1.46
N ASP A 164 -23.10 -9.86 -1.26
CA ASP A 164 -23.47 -8.78 -0.33
C ASP A 164 -23.41 -9.19 1.16
N ASN A 165 -23.44 -10.49 1.48
CA ASN A 165 -23.41 -11.03 2.86
C ASN A 165 -21.99 -11.47 3.27
N LYS A 166 -21.02 -10.57 3.20
CA LYS A 166 -19.61 -10.88 3.44
C LYS A 166 -19.30 -11.04 4.93
N LYS A 167 -18.79 -12.22 5.28
CA LYS A 167 -18.18 -12.48 6.60
C LYS A 167 -16.64 -12.33 6.58
N SER A 168 -16.06 -12.16 5.41
CA SER A 168 -14.63 -12.07 5.16
C SER A 168 -14.24 -10.67 4.66
N ALA A 169 -12.99 -10.27 4.91
CA ALA A 169 -12.38 -9.10 4.33
C ALA A 169 -11.59 -9.49 3.07
N LEU A 170 -11.64 -8.67 2.03
CA LEU A 170 -10.82 -8.90 0.85
C LEU A 170 -9.51 -8.12 0.91
N VAL A 171 -8.41 -8.83 0.98
CA VAL A 171 -7.06 -8.28 0.77
C VAL A 171 -6.68 -8.49 -0.70
N PHE A 172 -6.82 -7.44 -1.51
CA PHE A 172 -6.44 -7.47 -2.92
C PHE A 172 -4.97 -7.11 -3.09
N LYS A 173 -4.14 -8.12 -3.32
CA LYS A 173 -2.68 -8.01 -3.48
C LYS A 173 -2.35 -7.80 -4.95
N ILE A 174 -2.30 -6.54 -5.38
CA ILE A 174 -2.13 -6.19 -6.80
C ILE A 174 -0.76 -6.51 -7.38
N HIS A 175 0.24 -6.75 -6.54
CA HIS A 175 1.56 -7.24 -6.95
C HIS A 175 1.77 -8.73 -6.62
N GLY A 176 0.72 -9.43 -6.19
CA GLY A 176 0.76 -10.84 -5.85
C GLY A 176 1.10 -11.14 -4.40
N ASP A 177 1.04 -12.42 -4.05
CA ASP A 177 1.38 -12.95 -2.72
C ASP A 177 2.70 -13.69 -2.82
N ILE A 178 3.62 -13.47 -1.89
CA ILE A 178 4.96 -14.07 -1.92
C ILE A 178 4.95 -15.60 -1.94
N LEU A 179 3.92 -16.24 -1.38
CA LEU A 179 3.78 -17.69 -1.37
C LEU A 179 3.04 -18.25 -2.59
N SER A 180 2.62 -17.36 -3.53
CA SER A 180 2.03 -17.78 -4.80
C SER A 180 3.10 -18.27 -5.77
N ASN A 181 2.67 -18.74 -6.95
CA ASN A 181 3.58 -19.03 -8.05
C ASN A 181 4.33 -17.76 -8.46
N LYS A 182 5.55 -17.91 -8.99
CA LYS A 182 6.35 -16.78 -9.44
C LYS A 182 5.63 -15.90 -10.48
N ASP A 183 4.83 -16.51 -11.34
CA ASP A 183 4.08 -15.82 -12.39
C ASP A 183 2.95 -14.92 -11.84
N ASP A 184 2.60 -15.10 -10.56
CA ASP A 184 1.63 -14.27 -9.82
C ASP A 184 2.30 -13.09 -9.10
N ILE A 185 3.63 -13.01 -9.10
CA ILE A 185 4.40 -11.99 -8.36
C ILE A 185 4.89 -10.93 -9.35
N ILE A 186 4.38 -9.72 -9.21
CA ILE A 186 4.71 -8.58 -10.08
C ILE A 186 5.83 -7.76 -9.44
N VAL A 187 7.07 -7.96 -9.92
CA VAL A 187 8.26 -7.37 -9.30
C VAL A 187 9.29 -6.88 -10.32
N THR A 188 9.28 -7.41 -11.53
CA THR A 188 10.17 -7.04 -12.64
C THR A 188 9.44 -6.16 -13.66
N GLY A 189 10.17 -5.38 -14.46
CA GLY A 189 9.60 -4.60 -15.55
C GLY A 189 8.77 -5.46 -16.50
N LYS A 190 9.27 -6.66 -16.84
CA LYS A 190 8.56 -7.64 -17.65
C LYS A 190 7.22 -8.03 -17.02
N SER A 191 7.20 -8.42 -15.74
CA SER A 191 5.95 -8.82 -15.06
C SER A 191 4.96 -7.65 -14.96
N TYR A 192 5.43 -6.41 -14.82
CA TYR A 192 4.57 -5.23 -14.88
C TYR A 192 3.96 -5.03 -16.27
N ASP A 193 4.73 -5.19 -17.34
CA ASP A 193 4.22 -5.07 -18.71
C ASP A 193 3.14 -6.12 -19.01
N GLU A 194 3.35 -7.34 -18.55
CA GLU A 194 2.41 -8.45 -18.73
C GLU A 194 1.09 -8.26 -17.97
N HIS A 195 1.11 -7.67 -16.76
CA HIS A 195 -0.08 -7.59 -15.90
C HIS A 195 -0.79 -6.23 -15.93
N TYR A 196 -0.09 -5.14 -16.27
CA TYR A 196 -0.66 -3.78 -16.25
C TYR A 196 -1.03 -3.24 -17.64
N GLY A 197 -0.93 -4.06 -18.70
CA GLY A 197 -1.39 -3.70 -20.05
C GLY A 197 -2.89 -3.37 -20.07
N ILE A 198 -3.33 -2.58 -21.06
CA ILE A 198 -4.69 -2.00 -21.15
C ILE A 198 -5.80 -3.06 -21.02
N ASP A 199 -5.60 -4.24 -21.61
CA ASP A 199 -6.61 -5.30 -21.66
C ASP A 199 -6.46 -6.39 -20.59
N THR A 200 -5.51 -6.24 -19.68
CA THR A 200 -5.24 -7.27 -18.68
C THR A 200 -6.35 -7.36 -17.61
N PRO A 201 -6.56 -8.56 -17.04
CA PRO A 201 -7.53 -8.75 -15.97
C PRO A 201 -7.27 -7.87 -14.75
N LEU A 202 -5.99 -7.75 -14.32
CA LEU A 202 -5.61 -6.92 -13.18
C LEU A 202 -5.99 -5.45 -13.42
N ARG A 203 -5.62 -4.87 -14.58
CA ARG A 203 -5.93 -3.47 -14.87
C ARG A 203 -7.43 -3.22 -14.89
N LYS A 204 -8.22 -4.11 -15.52
CA LYS A 204 -9.68 -4.00 -15.55
C LYS A 204 -10.31 -4.02 -14.15
N GLN A 205 -9.82 -4.89 -13.28
CA GLN A 205 -10.33 -4.98 -11.90
C GLN A 205 -9.91 -3.76 -11.06
N LEU A 206 -8.65 -3.37 -11.12
CA LEU A 206 -8.14 -2.19 -10.43
C LEU A 206 -8.91 -0.93 -10.85
N THR A 207 -9.13 -0.75 -12.15
CA THR A 207 -9.96 0.32 -12.70
C THR A 207 -11.37 0.33 -12.10
N ARG A 208 -12.06 -0.81 -12.06
CA ARG A 208 -13.41 -0.91 -11.46
C ARG A 208 -13.43 -0.50 -9.98
N TRP A 209 -12.38 -0.84 -9.24
CA TRP A 209 -12.29 -0.48 -7.83
C TRP A 209 -12.06 1.02 -7.64
N ILE A 210 -11.17 1.58 -8.44
CA ILE A 210 -10.86 3.03 -8.43
C ILE A 210 -12.12 3.82 -8.83
N ASP A 211 -12.85 3.40 -9.86
CA ASP A 211 -14.06 4.07 -10.32
C ASP A 211 -15.22 4.01 -9.32
N SER A 212 -15.25 2.98 -8.49
CA SER A 212 -16.37 2.76 -7.55
C SER A 212 -16.16 3.34 -6.16
N ARG A 213 -14.92 3.68 -5.77
CA ARG A 213 -14.56 4.06 -4.40
C ARG A 213 -13.41 5.06 -4.38
N LYS A 214 -13.43 5.93 -3.38
CA LYS A 214 -12.26 6.76 -3.05
C LYS A 214 -11.20 5.90 -2.37
N LEU A 215 -9.93 6.20 -2.64
CA LEU A 215 -8.82 5.50 -2.01
C LEU A 215 -8.30 6.28 -0.79
N LEU A 216 -7.91 5.56 0.25
CA LEU A 216 -7.13 6.08 1.38
C LEU A 216 -5.74 5.45 1.35
N PHE A 217 -4.76 6.20 0.88
CA PHE A 217 -3.38 5.75 0.81
C PHE A 217 -2.70 5.79 2.18
N LEU A 218 -2.14 4.65 2.59
CA LEU A 218 -1.48 4.45 3.87
C LEU A 218 -0.16 3.71 3.68
N GLY A 219 0.95 4.31 4.11
CA GLY A 219 2.28 3.71 3.96
C GLY A 219 2.77 3.56 2.51
N ALA A 220 2.11 4.19 1.55
CA ALA A 220 2.47 4.23 0.15
C ALA A 220 3.13 5.57 -0.19
N ARG A 221 4.25 5.54 -0.93
CA ARG A 221 4.96 6.78 -1.32
C ARG A 221 4.30 7.55 -2.47
N LEU A 222 3.40 6.93 -3.21
CA LEU A 222 2.72 7.49 -4.38
C LEU A 222 3.68 8.16 -5.38
N LYS A 223 4.88 7.62 -5.51
CA LYS A 223 5.82 8.00 -6.56
C LYS A 223 5.41 7.36 -7.88
N GLN A 224 6.18 7.64 -8.94
CA GLN A 224 5.92 7.11 -10.27
C GLN A 224 5.87 5.56 -10.24
N ASP A 225 4.69 5.01 -10.46
CA ASP A 225 4.35 3.59 -10.47
C ASP A 225 3.16 3.42 -11.43
N ARG A 226 3.08 2.31 -12.13
CA ARG A 226 1.97 2.02 -13.06
C ARG A 226 0.60 2.02 -12.39
N THR A 227 0.52 1.67 -11.11
CA THR A 227 -0.73 1.82 -10.33
C THR A 227 -1.12 3.28 -10.20
N VAL A 228 -0.15 4.16 -9.93
CA VAL A 228 -0.35 5.62 -9.86
C VAL A 228 -0.78 6.16 -11.22
N ASP A 229 -0.23 5.65 -12.31
CA ASP A 229 -0.62 6.07 -13.67
C ASP A 229 -2.09 5.69 -13.97
N ILE A 230 -2.52 4.47 -13.60
CA ILE A 230 -3.94 4.07 -13.71
C ILE A 230 -4.83 4.97 -12.86
N ILE A 231 -4.41 5.32 -11.65
CA ILE A 231 -5.15 6.25 -10.80
C ILE A 231 -5.29 7.61 -11.48
N LYS A 232 -4.21 8.14 -12.07
CA LYS A 232 -4.25 9.42 -12.81
C LYS A 232 -5.19 9.39 -14.01
N GLU A 233 -5.14 8.32 -14.80
CA GLU A 233 -5.97 8.16 -16.00
C GLU A 233 -7.47 8.10 -15.69
N ARG A 234 -7.84 7.68 -14.47
CA ARG A 234 -9.24 7.44 -14.06
C ARG A 234 -9.82 8.55 -13.18
N MET A 235 -9.09 9.62 -12.96
CA MET A 235 -9.55 10.71 -12.10
C MET A 235 -10.51 11.62 -12.85
N GLU A 236 -11.79 11.51 -12.51
CA GLU A 236 -12.81 12.45 -12.95
C GLU A 236 -12.77 13.75 -12.11
N GLU A 237 -13.18 14.86 -12.71
CA GLU A 237 -13.33 16.13 -12.01
C GLU A 237 -14.27 15.98 -10.80
N GLY A 238 -13.79 16.37 -9.61
CA GLY A 238 -14.56 16.30 -8.36
C GLY A 238 -14.44 15.00 -7.56
N MET A 239 -13.74 13.98 -8.04
CA MET A 239 -13.40 12.80 -7.25
C MET A 239 -12.04 13.00 -6.57
N PHE A 240 -12.03 12.95 -5.24
CA PHE A 240 -10.79 13.07 -4.45
C PHE A 240 -10.50 11.79 -3.70
N ASN A 241 -9.24 11.37 -3.76
CA ASN A 241 -8.68 10.36 -2.87
C ASN A 241 -8.13 11.01 -1.59
N TYR A 242 -7.66 10.19 -0.67
CA TYR A 242 -7.09 10.64 0.60
C TYR A 242 -5.74 9.99 0.84
N THR A 243 -4.86 10.69 1.56
CA THR A 243 -3.63 10.09 2.11
C THR A 243 -3.36 10.62 3.52
N ILE A 244 -2.75 9.80 4.37
CA ILE A 244 -2.18 10.22 5.65
C ILE A 244 -0.67 10.04 5.51
N TYR A 245 0.06 11.16 5.42
CA TYR A 245 1.44 11.18 4.94
C TYR A 245 2.40 11.81 5.94
N GLY A 246 3.43 11.05 6.32
CA GLY A 246 4.52 11.53 7.17
C GLY A 246 5.59 12.28 6.37
N CYS A 247 5.89 13.52 6.72
CA CYS A 247 6.93 14.33 6.09
C CYS A 247 7.50 15.36 7.05
N LYS A 248 8.57 16.03 6.63
CA LYS A 248 9.03 17.27 7.29
C LYS A 248 8.08 18.40 6.90
N GLN A 249 7.91 19.36 7.82
CA GLN A 249 7.01 20.50 7.56
C GLN A 249 7.47 21.36 6.37
N SER A 250 8.77 21.43 6.14
CA SER A 250 9.35 22.11 4.95
C SER A 250 8.91 21.54 3.62
N ASP A 251 8.54 20.27 3.58
CA ASP A 251 8.25 19.53 2.34
C ASP A 251 6.76 19.62 1.96
N ILE A 252 5.91 20.09 2.89
CA ILE A 252 4.46 20.14 2.69
C ILE A 252 4.04 20.91 1.43
N PRO A 253 4.61 22.11 1.10
CA PRO A 253 4.18 22.85 -0.09
C PRO A 253 4.40 22.04 -1.38
N MET A 254 5.57 21.41 -1.52
CA MET A 254 5.89 20.56 -2.67
C MET A 254 4.99 19.33 -2.74
N LEU A 255 4.75 18.69 -1.59
CA LEU A 255 3.90 17.50 -1.51
C LEU A 255 2.44 17.81 -1.81
N LYS A 256 1.92 18.98 -1.41
CA LYS A 256 0.58 19.42 -1.80
C LYS A 256 0.44 19.50 -3.31
N GLN A 257 1.38 20.16 -4.01
CA GLN A 257 1.38 20.21 -5.47
C GLN A 257 1.41 18.81 -6.10
N HIS A 258 2.24 17.92 -5.56
CA HIS A 258 2.29 16.53 -6.02
C HIS A 258 0.94 15.81 -5.83
N PHE A 259 0.34 15.90 -4.65
CA PHE A 259 -0.95 15.24 -4.37
C PHE A 259 -2.13 15.88 -5.14
N GLU A 260 -2.07 17.16 -5.46
CA GLU A 260 -3.03 17.81 -6.36
C GLU A 260 -3.02 17.16 -7.75
N THR A 261 -1.85 16.81 -8.30
CA THR A 261 -1.76 16.07 -9.58
C THR A 261 -2.35 14.66 -9.52
N LEU A 262 -2.64 14.16 -8.31
CA LEU A 262 -3.28 12.87 -8.05
C LEU A 262 -4.71 13.02 -7.52
N ASN A 263 -5.32 14.21 -7.59
CA ASN A 263 -6.59 14.54 -6.94
C ASN A 263 -6.69 13.95 -5.52
N THR A 264 -5.62 14.09 -4.73
CA THR A 264 -5.50 13.44 -3.42
C THR A 264 -5.39 14.50 -2.33
N MET A 265 -6.30 14.47 -1.37
CA MET A 265 -6.26 15.31 -0.18
C MET A 265 -5.40 14.63 0.90
N ALA A 266 -4.47 15.40 1.47
CA ALA A 266 -3.49 14.86 2.42
C ALA A 266 -3.71 15.37 3.85
N ILE A 267 -3.57 14.47 4.82
CA ILE A 267 -3.34 14.77 6.22
C ILE A 267 -1.85 14.56 6.49
N PHE A 268 -1.14 15.62 6.82
CA PHE A 268 0.30 15.59 7.07
C PHE A 268 0.62 15.41 8.55
N TYR A 269 1.65 14.64 8.85
CA TYR A 269 2.19 14.50 10.20
C TYR A 269 3.73 14.49 10.17
N ASP A 270 4.34 14.76 11.33
CA ASP A 270 5.80 14.73 11.48
C ASP A 270 6.32 13.29 11.31
N SER A 271 7.13 13.07 10.27
CA SER A 271 7.71 11.77 9.95
C SER A 271 8.74 11.27 10.96
N SER A 272 9.19 12.11 11.89
CA SER A 272 10.08 11.68 12.98
C SER A 272 9.36 10.83 14.04
N ASP A 273 8.02 10.85 14.06
CA ASP A 273 7.19 10.05 14.97
C ASP A 273 6.11 9.28 14.19
N HIS A 274 6.40 8.04 13.86
CA HIS A 274 5.46 7.15 13.17
C HIS A 274 4.22 6.76 14.02
N GLY A 275 4.25 6.95 15.34
CA GLY A 275 3.08 6.80 16.22
C GLY A 275 1.94 7.77 15.89
N ASN A 276 2.25 8.87 15.19
CA ASN A 276 1.25 9.83 14.74
C ASN A 276 0.23 9.22 13.78
N LEU A 277 0.64 8.36 12.86
CA LEU A 277 -0.28 7.64 11.95
C LEU A 277 -1.26 6.77 12.74
N LYS A 278 -0.76 6.00 13.71
CA LYS A 278 -1.59 5.18 14.60
C LYS A 278 -2.58 6.03 15.40
N THR A 279 -2.15 7.19 15.89
CA THR A 279 -3.00 8.15 16.63
C THR A 279 -4.13 8.66 15.75
N ILE A 280 -3.85 9.05 14.50
CA ILE A 280 -4.86 9.51 13.52
C ILE A 280 -5.87 8.40 13.24
N LEU A 281 -5.41 7.19 12.89
CA LEU A 281 -6.30 6.08 12.54
C LEU A 281 -7.15 5.62 13.74
N SER A 282 -6.57 5.54 14.95
CA SER A 282 -7.31 5.19 16.17
C SER A 282 -8.42 6.21 16.47
N LYS A 283 -8.16 7.50 16.20
CA LYS A 283 -9.18 8.53 16.37
C LYS A 283 -10.25 8.44 15.28
N LEU A 284 -9.83 8.20 14.02
CA LEU A 284 -10.70 8.03 12.87
C LEU A 284 -11.70 6.88 13.11
N ILE A 285 -11.23 5.72 13.55
CA ILE A 285 -12.07 4.55 13.86
C ILE A 285 -13.12 4.92 14.92
N LYS A 286 -12.71 5.56 16.01
CA LYS A 286 -13.65 6.00 17.06
C LYS A 286 -14.70 6.98 16.55
N ASP A 287 -14.29 7.91 15.67
CA ASP A 287 -15.19 8.93 15.16
C ASP A 287 -16.17 8.39 14.10
N ILE A 288 -15.82 7.33 13.39
CA ILE A 288 -16.75 6.69 12.42
C ILE A 288 -17.76 5.76 13.12
N GLU A 289 -17.41 5.20 14.29
CA GLU A 289 -18.29 4.33 15.10
C GLU A 289 -19.30 5.13 15.93
N SER A 290 -19.02 6.41 16.19
CA SER A 290 -19.89 7.33 16.95
C SER A 290 -20.93 7.99 16.03
#